data_765e1b899e26799cb4ec82829056a8b0
#
_entry.id   765e1b899e26799cb4ec82829056a8b0
#
_cell.length_a   1.000
_cell.length_b   1.000
_cell.length_c   1.000
_cell.angle_alpha   90.00
_cell.angle_beta   90.00
_cell.angle_gamma   90.00
#
_symmetry.space_group_name_H-M   'P 1'
#
loop_
_entity.id
_entity.type
_entity.pdbx_description
1 polymer ?
#
loop_
_entity_poly.entity_id
_entity_poly.type
_entity_poly.pdbx_seq_one_letter_code
_entity_poly.pdbx_strand_id
1 'polypeptide(L)'
;MENFLKILDKILPFGKFSIYNTVLSHDSIDIMEVAYMLSIDLKALNPREKHMHETLLAKQAFHDSLRITQAAELCDCSVSKISKFVKKLGFQNFKQYRDFLSGKTIEHKAATHELQRVKQFLSTFDTSLVDDLYMRIMKHNKIILFGYGPSLLCAQYFEYRFRNCSDKVTMAVSDEVAIDKMVDDSTLLIIITETGRFHSFERVYASAKSRGCEVVMIVEEYHTELMEQCDRIFWLSTESQPANLKAYEKSRTLFFIFLEEIIQRFLMQDKDFPVQPQ
;
A
#
# COMPACT_ATOMS: atom_id res chain seq x y z
N MET A 1 6.47 15.69 -20.60
CA MET A 1 6.62 16.99 -19.92
C MET A 1 5.50 17.96 -20.28
N GLU A 2 5.20 18.22 -21.56
CA GLU A 2 4.10 19.13 -21.96
C GLU A 2 2.69 18.75 -21.47
N ASN A 3 2.35 17.46 -21.43
CA ASN A 3 1.04 17.02 -20.91
C ASN A 3 0.89 17.16 -19.41
N PHE A 4 1.98 17.09 -18.65
CA PHE A 4 2.01 17.31 -17.21
C PHE A 4 1.82 18.78 -16.84
N LEU A 5 2.44 19.68 -17.59
CA LEU A 5 2.27 21.13 -17.44
C LEU A 5 0.82 21.57 -17.72
N LYS A 6 0.16 20.96 -18.71
CA LYS A 6 -1.26 21.22 -19.01
C LYS A 6 -2.23 20.73 -17.92
N ILE A 7 -1.85 19.72 -17.16
CA ILE A 7 -2.63 19.24 -16.00
C ILE A 7 -2.44 20.18 -14.81
N LEU A 8 -1.22 20.66 -14.58
CA LEU A 8 -0.93 21.64 -13.52
C LEU A 8 -1.62 22.98 -13.74
N ASP A 9 -1.70 23.47 -14.96
CA ASP A 9 -2.44 24.72 -15.31
C ASP A 9 -3.95 24.62 -15.04
N LYS A 10 -4.52 23.43 -15.10
CA LYS A 10 -5.95 23.21 -14.78
C LYS A 10 -6.24 23.13 -13.28
N ILE A 11 -5.25 22.81 -12.47
CA ILE A 11 -5.41 22.57 -11.02
C ILE A 11 -5.04 23.80 -10.18
N LEU A 12 -4.24 24.72 -10.72
CA LEU A 12 -3.71 25.87 -10.00
C LEU A 12 -4.30 27.19 -10.52
N PRO A 13 -5.23 27.84 -9.82
CA PRO A 13 -5.70 29.16 -10.21
C PRO A 13 -4.63 30.22 -9.98
N PHE A 14 -4.51 31.12 -10.95
CA PHE A 14 -3.73 32.36 -11.04
C PHE A 14 -2.92 32.79 -9.79
N GLY A 15 -1.60 32.89 -9.93
CA GLY A 15 -0.73 33.60 -8.98
C GLY A 15 0.58 32.90 -8.59
N LYS A 16 0.93 31.73 -9.16
CA LYS A 16 2.09 30.93 -8.72
C LYS A 16 3.31 30.93 -9.67
N PHE A 17 3.46 31.93 -10.53
CA PHE A 17 4.59 32.07 -11.46
C PHE A 17 5.97 32.09 -10.76
N SER A 18 6.03 32.53 -9.49
CA SER A 18 7.29 32.58 -8.72
C SER A 18 7.77 31.19 -8.29
N ILE A 19 6.84 30.27 -7.98
CA ILE A 19 7.19 28.90 -7.59
C ILE A 19 7.69 28.08 -8.80
N TYR A 20 7.12 28.33 -9.99
CA TYR A 20 7.53 27.68 -11.24
C TYR A 20 9.02 27.91 -11.58
N ASN A 21 9.51 29.13 -11.44
CA ASN A 21 10.91 29.44 -11.76
C ASN A 21 11.90 28.85 -10.76
N THR A 22 11.51 28.63 -9.50
CA THR A 22 12.37 28.01 -8.49
C THR A 22 12.40 26.48 -8.66
N VAL A 23 11.29 25.87 -9.07
CA VAL A 23 11.17 24.41 -9.29
C VAL A 23 11.90 23.97 -10.55
N LEU A 24 11.95 24.81 -11.60
CA LEU A 24 12.59 24.48 -12.88
C LEU A 24 14.11 24.76 -12.93
N SER A 25 14.69 25.42 -11.91
CA SER A 25 16.12 25.77 -11.88
C SER A 25 17.01 24.76 -11.17
N HIS A 26 16.48 23.69 -10.59
CA HIS A 26 17.23 22.59 -9.96
C HIS A 26 16.94 21.26 -10.65
N ASP A 27 17.99 20.68 -11.23
CA ASP A 27 17.97 19.45 -12.07
C ASP A 27 17.61 18.14 -11.35
N SER A 28 17.00 18.18 -10.16
CA SER A 28 16.55 16.98 -9.45
C SER A 28 15.56 17.26 -8.31
N ILE A 29 14.40 17.86 -8.63
CA ILE A 29 13.31 17.90 -7.66
C ILE A 29 12.56 16.58 -7.74
N ASP A 30 12.59 15.82 -6.66
CA ASP A 30 11.87 14.57 -6.51
C ASP A 30 10.36 14.82 -6.67
N ILE A 31 9.70 14.02 -7.52
CA ILE A 31 8.25 14.07 -7.76
C ILE A 31 7.48 14.00 -6.43
N MET A 32 8.05 13.35 -5.42
CA MET A 32 7.51 13.29 -4.06
C MET A 32 7.52 14.65 -3.35
N GLU A 33 8.52 15.50 -3.57
CA GLU A 33 8.57 16.86 -3.02
C GLU A 33 7.48 17.76 -3.62
N VAL A 34 7.27 17.67 -4.92
CA VAL A 34 6.20 18.41 -5.62
C VAL A 34 4.82 17.94 -5.15
N ALA A 35 4.61 16.64 -4.99
CA ALA A 35 3.37 16.07 -4.48
C ALA A 35 3.09 16.50 -3.03
N TYR A 36 4.12 16.60 -2.20
CA TYR A 36 4.00 17.08 -0.83
C TYR A 36 3.74 18.59 -0.75
N MET A 37 4.36 19.39 -1.61
CA MET A 37 4.04 20.83 -1.75
C MET A 37 2.59 21.06 -2.17
N LEU A 38 2.02 20.17 -2.99
CA LEU A 38 0.62 20.19 -3.42
C LEU A 38 -0.34 19.70 -2.33
N SER A 39 0.15 18.97 -1.31
CA SER A 39 -0.68 18.40 -0.24
C SER A 39 -1.00 19.38 0.90
N ILE A 40 -0.38 20.57 0.93
CA ILE A 40 -0.72 21.59 1.93
C ILE A 40 -2.09 22.17 1.57
N ASP A 41 -3.09 21.85 2.36
CA ASP A 41 -4.45 22.40 2.19
C ASP A 41 -4.52 23.87 2.63
N LEU A 42 -4.11 24.75 1.71
CA LEU A 42 -4.22 26.19 1.91
C LEU A 42 -5.69 26.69 1.98
N LYS A 43 -6.66 25.86 1.55
CA LYS A 43 -8.09 26.22 1.61
C LYS A 43 -8.62 26.18 3.05
N ALA A 44 -8.02 25.34 3.89
CA ALA A 44 -8.35 25.25 5.32
C ALA A 44 -7.86 26.45 6.15
N LEU A 45 -6.99 27.32 5.58
CA LEU A 45 -6.44 28.47 6.28
C LEU A 45 -7.40 29.66 6.27
N ASN A 46 -7.53 30.31 7.42
CA ASN A 46 -8.21 31.61 7.50
C ASN A 46 -7.35 32.74 6.88
N PRO A 47 -7.91 33.94 6.60
CA PRO A 47 -7.17 35.01 5.94
C PRO A 47 -5.88 35.43 6.67
N ARG A 48 -5.88 35.39 8.00
CA ARG A 48 -4.70 35.74 8.81
C ARG A 48 -3.62 34.65 8.72
N GLU A 49 -4.00 33.40 8.69
CA GLU A 49 -3.08 32.25 8.51
C GLU A 49 -2.49 32.22 7.09
N LYS A 50 -3.25 32.60 6.07
CA LYS A 50 -2.73 32.79 4.70
C LYS A 50 -1.69 33.89 4.64
N HIS A 51 -1.97 35.03 5.26
CA HIS A 51 -1.02 36.10 5.36
C HIS A 51 0.27 35.70 6.11
N MET A 52 0.14 34.92 7.20
CA MET A 52 1.31 34.36 7.89
C MET A 52 2.15 33.46 6.95
N HIS A 53 1.50 32.61 6.17
CA HIS A 53 2.19 31.76 5.19
C HIS A 53 2.95 32.58 4.14
N GLU A 54 2.28 33.56 3.53
CA GLU A 54 2.85 34.45 2.52
C GLU A 54 4.03 35.27 3.08
N THR A 55 3.88 35.80 4.29
CA THR A 55 4.93 36.59 4.97
C THR A 55 6.18 35.76 5.21
N LEU A 56 6.02 34.52 5.70
CA LEU A 56 7.15 33.63 5.96
C LEU A 56 7.76 33.09 4.66
N LEU A 57 6.97 32.83 3.63
CA LEU A 57 7.45 32.39 2.33
C LEU A 57 8.27 33.48 1.64
N ALA A 58 7.85 34.76 1.72
CA ALA A 58 8.56 35.88 1.12
C ALA A 58 9.96 36.14 1.70
N LYS A 59 10.30 35.57 2.86
CA LYS A 59 11.58 35.74 3.55
C LYS A 59 12.60 34.62 3.25
N GLN A 60 12.60 34.09 2.01
CA GLN A 60 13.46 32.98 1.58
C GLN A 60 14.93 33.10 1.97
N ALA A 61 15.53 34.29 1.90
CA ALA A 61 16.93 34.54 2.20
C ALA A 61 17.34 34.21 3.67
N PHE A 62 16.39 34.07 4.58
CA PHE A 62 16.63 33.86 6.01
C PHE A 62 16.06 32.54 6.55
N HIS A 63 15.53 31.67 5.70
CA HIS A 63 14.83 30.46 6.16
C HIS A 63 15.73 29.58 7.04
N ASP A 64 17.00 29.39 6.69
CA ASP A 64 17.90 28.51 7.41
C ASP A 64 18.17 28.88 8.86
N SER A 65 18.11 30.18 9.17
CA SER A 65 18.40 30.73 10.50
C SER A 65 17.16 31.22 11.26
N LEU A 66 15.99 31.22 10.62
CA LEU A 66 14.77 31.79 11.19
C LEU A 66 14.31 31.01 12.43
N ARG A 67 14.25 31.70 13.58
CA ARG A 67 13.71 31.16 14.82
C ARG A 67 12.19 31.41 14.91
N ILE A 68 11.49 30.55 15.66
CA ILE A 68 10.04 30.68 15.85
C ILE A 68 9.64 32.01 16.48
N THR A 69 10.49 32.59 17.33
CA THR A 69 10.30 33.92 17.93
C THR A 69 10.33 35.01 16.89
N GLN A 70 11.31 34.97 15.97
CA GLN A 70 11.40 35.92 14.83
C GLN A 70 10.25 35.76 13.87
N ALA A 71 9.80 34.52 13.61
CA ALA A 71 8.61 34.28 12.80
C ALA A 71 7.34 34.86 13.45
N ALA A 72 7.24 34.79 14.76
CA ALA A 72 6.14 35.39 15.51
C ALA A 72 6.15 36.94 15.41
N GLU A 73 7.32 37.55 15.52
CA GLU A 73 7.51 39.00 15.33
C GLU A 73 7.16 39.43 13.90
N LEU A 74 7.66 38.72 12.88
CA LEU A 74 7.38 39.00 11.47
C LEU A 74 5.87 38.92 11.13
N CYS A 75 5.15 38.03 11.80
CA CYS A 75 3.71 37.83 11.58
C CYS A 75 2.82 38.59 12.57
N ASP A 76 3.40 39.47 13.40
CA ASP A 76 2.69 40.20 14.46
C ASP A 76 1.78 39.26 15.28
N CYS A 77 2.36 38.21 15.83
CA CYS A 77 1.61 37.23 16.61
C CYS A 77 2.47 36.53 17.68
N SER A 78 1.82 35.74 18.54
CA SER A 78 2.54 34.96 19.55
C SER A 78 3.18 33.69 18.97
N VAL A 79 4.26 33.22 19.59
CA VAL A 79 4.91 31.93 19.29
C VAL A 79 3.92 30.77 19.33
N SER A 80 2.99 30.78 20.29
CA SER A 80 1.93 29.76 20.37
C SER A 80 1.04 29.74 19.11
N LYS A 81 0.79 30.91 18.51
CA LYS A 81 -0.01 31.02 17.29
C LYS A 81 0.73 30.48 16.08
N ILE A 82 2.03 30.76 15.94
CA ILE A 82 2.88 30.13 14.91
C ILE A 82 2.89 28.61 15.09
N SER A 83 3.05 28.13 16.32
CA SER A 83 3.06 26.69 16.61
C SER A 83 1.75 25.99 16.23
N LYS A 84 0.59 26.62 16.48
CA LYS A 84 -0.73 26.09 16.06
C LYS A 84 -0.89 26.15 14.54
N PHE A 85 -0.44 27.21 13.91
CA PHE A 85 -0.48 27.40 12.47
C PHE A 85 0.30 26.30 11.73
N VAL A 86 1.55 26.03 12.12
CA VAL A 86 2.37 25.00 11.47
C VAL A 86 1.81 23.60 11.66
N LYS A 87 1.23 23.30 12.83
CA LYS A 87 0.52 22.04 13.08
C LYS A 87 -0.71 21.88 12.20
N LYS A 88 -1.46 22.96 11.97
CA LYS A 88 -2.62 22.96 11.08
C LYS A 88 -2.24 22.70 9.63
N LEU A 89 -1.03 23.10 9.22
CA LEU A 89 -0.45 22.79 7.92
C LEU A 89 0.10 21.35 7.81
N GLY A 90 0.03 20.55 8.89
CA GLY A 90 0.51 19.16 8.92
C GLY A 90 1.96 18.99 9.37
N PHE A 91 2.67 20.05 9.74
CA PHE A 91 4.04 19.96 10.23
C PHE A 91 4.09 19.66 11.74
N GLN A 92 5.05 18.86 12.18
CA GLN A 92 5.22 18.52 13.60
C GLN A 92 5.66 19.71 14.47
N ASN A 93 6.49 20.59 13.90
CA ASN A 93 7.04 21.76 14.57
C ASN A 93 7.48 22.83 13.57
N PHE A 94 7.83 24.02 14.08
CA PHE A 94 8.28 25.15 13.26
C PHE A 94 9.58 24.86 12.49
N LYS A 95 10.51 24.06 13.04
CA LYS A 95 11.74 23.68 12.34
C LYS A 95 11.41 22.93 11.05
N GLN A 96 10.52 21.95 11.10
CA GLN A 96 10.10 21.18 9.93
C GLN A 96 9.42 22.07 8.86
N TYR A 97 8.56 23.00 9.28
CA TYR A 97 7.94 23.97 8.37
C TYR A 97 8.98 24.91 7.73
N ARG A 98 9.95 25.39 8.51
CA ARG A 98 11.07 26.21 8.03
C ARG A 98 11.92 25.46 7.02
N ASP A 99 12.30 24.22 7.33
CA ASP A 99 13.11 23.37 6.46
C ASP A 99 12.36 23.12 5.13
N PHE A 100 11.05 22.93 5.18
CA PHE A 100 10.17 22.91 4.00
C PHE A 100 10.23 24.21 3.16
N LEU A 101 10.13 25.39 3.81
CA LEU A 101 10.25 26.67 3.11
C LEU A 101 11.63 26.87 2.47
N SER A 102 12.66 26.24 3.03
CA SER A 102 14.04 26.25 2.50
C SER A 102 14.30 25.26 1.37
N GLY A 103 13.27 24.46 0.96
CA GLY A 103 13.42 23.40 -0.02
C GLY A 103 14.28 22.23 0.48
N LYS A 104 14.48 22.10 1.80
CA LYS A 104 15.18 20.97 2.39
C LYS A 104 14.22 19.79 2.50
N THR A 105 14.73 18.61 2.17
CA THR A 105 13.98 17.37 2.36
C THR A 105 13.55 17.28 3.82
N ILE A 106 12.24 17.22 4.05
CA ILE A 106 11.72 17.02 5.40
C ILE A 106 12.06 15.59 5.79
N GLU A 107 12.99 15.43 6.71
CA GLU A 107 13.17 14.13 7.36
C GLU A 107 11.85 13.79 8.07
N HIS A 108 11.01 13.03 7.41
CA HIS A 108 9.94 12.31 8.10
C HIS A 108 10.62 11.42 9.14
N LYS A 109 10.05 11.32 10.35
CA LYS A 109 10.41 10.19 11.24
C LYS A 109 10.49 8.97 10.36
N ALA A 110 11.64 8.29 10.35
CA ALA A 110 11.87 7.11 9.53
C ALA A 110 10.58 6.30 9.51
N ALA A 111 10.07 6.01 8.32
CA ALA A 111 8.88 5.21 8.18
C ALA A 111 9.09 3.94 9.02
N THR A 112 8.05 3.46 9.68
CA THR A 112 8.15 2.18 10.38
C THR A 112 8.66 1.16 9.38
N HIS A 113 9.39 0.17 9.83
CA HIS A 113 9.88 -0.91 8.97
C HIS A 113 8.76 -1.48 8.07
N GLU A 114 7.55 -1.59 8.61
CA GLU A 114 6.37 -2.05 7.88
C GLU A 114 5.96 -1.12 6.73
N LEU A 115 5.93 0.20 6.95
CA LEU A 115 5.61 1.14 5.87
C LEU A 115 6.66 1.16 4.76
N GLN A 116 7.93 0.95 5.09
CA GLN A 116 9.00 0.83 4.09
C GLN A 116 8.81 -0.43 3.26
N ARG A 117 8.51 -1.56 3.91
CA ARG A 117 8.24 -2.84 3.27
C ARG A 117 7.04 -2.78 2.31
N VAL A 118 5.94 -2.13 2.73
CA VAL A 118 4.77 -1.91 1.88
C VAL A 118 5.11 -1.03 0.68
N LYS A 119 5.86 0.06 0.88
CA LYS A 119 6.32 0.91 -0.24
C LYS A 119 7.19 0.15 -1.23
N GLN A 120 8.12 -0.64 -0.75
CA GLN A 120 8.97 -1.48 -1.59
C GLN A 120 8.14 -2.49 -2.38
N PHE A 121 7.23 -3.18 -1.73
CA PHE A 121 6.30 -4.10 -2.39
C PHE A 121 5.53 -3.40 -3.52
N LEU A 122 4.91 -2.25 -3.26
CA LEU A 122 4.15 -1.50 -4.27
C LEU A 122 5.01 -1.04 -5.45
N SER A 123 6.29 -0.70 -5.19
CA SER A 123 7.21 -0.25 -6.25
C SER A 123 7.71 -1.37 -7.16
N THR A 124 7.70 -2.62 -6.69
CA THR A 124 8.21 -3.80 -7.41
C THR A 124 7.12 -4.82 -7.74
N PHE A 125 5.88 -4.51 -7.42
CA PHE A 125 4.76 -5.45 -7.57
C PHE A 125 4.51 -5.80 -9.05
N ASP A 126 4.54 -7.10 -9.32
CA ASP A 126 4.23 -7.65 -10.63
C ASP A 126 2.73 -7.96 -10.74
N THR A 127 2.01 -7.13 -11.48
CA THR A 127 0.56 -7.31 -11.69
C THR A 127 0.21 -8.59 -12.44
N SER A 128 1.16 -9.21 -13.16
CA SER A 128 0.93 -10.49 -13.84
C SER A 128 0.62 -11.63 -12.86
N LEU A 129 1.06 -11.52 -11.61
CA LEU A 129 0.70 -12.46 -10.53
C LEU A 129 -0.80 -12.43 -10.22
N VAL A 130 -1.42 -11.26 -10.32
CA VAL A 130 -2.87 -11.09 -10.14
C VAL A 130 -3.62 -11.81 -11.26
N ASP A 131 -3.21 -11.58 -12.51
CA ASP A 131 -3.84 -12.21 -13.68
C ASP A 131 -3.63 -13.75 -13.66
N ASP A 132 -2.45 -14.25 -13.26
CA ASP A 132 -2.20 -15.70 -13.16
C ASP A 132 -3.13 -16.34 -12.11
N LEU A 133 -3.21 -15.79 -10.90
CA LEU A 133 -4.10 -16.34 -9.86
C LEU A 133 -5.58 -16.20 -10.24
N TYR A 134 -5.97 -15.07 -10.82
CA TYR A 134 -7.30 -14.85 -11.35
C TYR A 134 -7.69 -15.94 -12.36
N MET A 135 -6.85 -16.21 -13.36
CA MET A 135 -7.11 -17.24 -14.38
C MET A 135 -7.21 -18.65 -13.79
N ARG A 136 -6.44 -18.96 -12.74
CA ARG A 136 -6.55 -20.24 -12.01
C ARG A 136 -7.88 -20.33 -11.27
N ILE A 137 -8.27 -19.28 -10.55
CA ILE A 137 -9.57 -19.22 -9.87
C ILE A 137 -10.71 -19.40 -10.87
N MET A 138 -10.62 -18.80 -12.05
CA MET A 138 -11.67 -18.91 -13.09
C MET A 138 -11.86 -20.35 -13.59
N LYS A 139 -10.81 -21.15 -13.65
CA LYS A 139 -10.86 -22.55 -14.13
C LYS A 139 -11.56 -23.53 -13.16
N HIS A 140 -11.69 -23.17 -11.88
CA HIS A 140 -12.19 -24.05 -10.83
C HIS A 140 -13.55 -23.56 -10.31
N ASN A 141 -14.42 -24.51 -9.93
CA ASN A 141 -15.73 -24.20 -9.35
C ASN A 141 -15.68 -24.09 -7.82
N LYS A 142 -14.67 -24.68 -7.22
CA LYS A 142 -14.47 -24.74 -5.77
C LYS A 142 -13.11 -24.17 -5.40
N ILE A 143 -13.08 -23.23 -4.48
CA ILE A 143 -11.86 -22.57 -3.99
C ILE A 143 -11.75 -22.84 -2.49
N ILE A 144 -10.73 -23.58 -2.10
CA ILE A 144 -10.41 -23.81 -0.69
C ILE A 144 -9.17 -22.99 -0.34
N LEU A 145 -9.30 -22.14 0.68
CA LEU A 145 -8.19 -21.35 1.20
C LEU A 145 -7.74 -21.96 2.52
N PHE A 146 -6.46 -22.26 2.61
CA PHE A 146 -5.87 -22.88 3.79
C PHE A 146 -4.81 -21.97 4.41
N GLY A 147 -4.84 -21.82 5.74
CA GLY A 147 -3.86 -21.06 6.49
C GLY A 147 -3.94 -21.26 7.99
N TYR A 148 -2.83 -21.00 8.70
CA TYR A 148 -2.78 -21.06 10.16
C TYR A 148 -2.67 -19.66 10.77
N GLY A 149 -3.26 -19.49 11.97
CA GLY A 149 -3.14 -18.28 12.76
C GLY A 149 -3.47 -17.00 11.95
N PRO A 150 -2.56 -16.02 11.87
CA PRO A 150 -2.82 -14.78 11.11
C PRO A 150 -3.09 -15.00 9.62
N SER A 151 -2.54 -16.09 9.01
CA SER A 151 -2.80 -16.41 7.60
C SER A 151 -4.23 -16.90 7.37
N LEU A 152 -4.85 -17.53 8.38
CA LEU A 152 -6.27 -17.88 8.32
C LEU A 152 -7.15 -16.63 8.24
N LEU A 153 -6.79 -15.54 8.92
CA LEU A 153 -7.53 -14.28 8.84
C LEU A 153 -7.50 -13.69 7.42
N CYS A 154 -6.38 -13.83 6.71
CA CYS A 154 -6.30 -13.45 5.30
C CYS A 154 -7.23 -14.32 4.42
N ALA A 155 -7.23 -15.64 4.65
CA ALA A 155 -8.12 -16.57 3.96
C ALA A 155 -9.60 -16.24 4.21
N GLN A 156 -9.99 -15.99 5.46
CA GLN A 156 -11.35 -15.61 5.84
C GLN A 156 -11.78 -14.27 5.25
N TYR A 157 -10.86 -13.29 5.21
CA TYR A 157 -11.10 -12.02 4.55
C TYR A 157 -11.41 -12.20 3.07
N PHE A 158 -10.56 -12.97 2.37
CA PHE A 158 -10.78 -13.26 0.95
C PHE A 158 -12.10 -14.00 0.73
N GLU A 159 -12.41 -15.02 1.51
CA GLU A 159 -13.67 -15.76 1.45
C GLU A 159 -14.87 -14.82 1.58
N TYR A 160 -14.86 -13.94 2.60
CA TYR A 160 -15.92 -12.97 2.84
C TYR A 160 -16.10 -12.02 1.64
N ARG A 161 -15.01 -11.48 1.13
CA ARG A 161 -15.03 -10.54 0.00
C ARG A 161 -15.46 -11.23 -1.30
N PHE A 162 -14.93 -12.41 -1.55
CA PHE A 162 -15.11 -13.14 -2.78
C PHE A 162 -16.54 -13.66 -2.98
N ARG A 163 -17.24 -14.01 -1.91
CA ARG A 163 -18.66 -14.39 -1.95
C ARG A 163 -19.57 -13.30 -2.53
N ASN A 164 -19.15 -12.05 -2.49
CA ASN A 164 -19.93 -10.92 -3.01
C ASN A 164 -19.61 -10.60 -4.49
N CYS A 165 -18.65 -11.27 -5.10
CA CYS A 165 -18.25 -11.02 -6.48
C CYS A 165 -18.09 -12.32 -7.30
N SER A 166 -18.54 -13.46 -6.78
CA SER A 166 -18.45 -14.75 -7.50
C SER A 166 -19.42 -15.77 -6.92
N ASP A 167 -20.03 -16.57 -7.78
CA ASP A 167 -20.91 -17.69 -7.42
C ASP A 167 -20.13 -18.98 -7.06
N LYS A 168 -18.80 -18.93 -7.10
CA LYS A 168 -17.95 -20.09 -6.80
C LYS A 168 -18.01 -20.46 -5.32
N VAL A 169 -18.04 -21.75 -5.03
CA VAL A 169 -17.95 -22.25 -3.65
C VAL A 169 -16.59 -21.91 -3.09
N THR A 170 -16.56 -21.09 -2.06
CA THR A 170 -15.32 -20.63 -1.44
C THR A 170 -15.36 -20.84 0.07
N MET A 171 -14.30 -21.41 0.62
CA MET A 171 -14.21 -21.73 2.05
C MET A 171 -12.78 -21.56 2.58
N ALA A 172 -12.64 -20.88 3.71
CA ALA A 172 -11.40 -20.73 4.45
C ALA A 172 -11.32 -21.75 5.59
N VAL A 173 -10.23 -22.51 5.67
CA VAL A 173 -10.05 -23.60 6.63
C VAL A 173 -8.64 -23.58 7.24
N SER A 174 -8.52 -24.10 8.46
CA SER A 174 -7.23 -24.32 9.13
C SER A 174 -7.04 -25.77 9.61
N ASP A 175 -8.03 -26.62 9.38
CA ASP A 175 -7.99 -28.03 9.78
C ASP A 175 -7.50 -28.88 8.61
N GLU A 176 -6.33 -29.49 8.79
CA GLU A 176 -5.71 -30.38 7.80
C GLU A 176 -6.56 -31.62 7.48
N VAL A 177 -7.25 -32.16 8.49
CA VAL A 177 -8.08 -33.35 8.32
C VAL A 177 -9.30 -33.07 7.48
N ALA A 178 -9.82 -31.82 7.56
CA ALA A 178 -10.95 -31.41 6.76
C ALA A 178 -10.63 -31.35 5.27
N ILE A 179 -9.38 -31.00 4.89
CA ILE A 179 -8.94 -30.89 3.49
C ILE A 179 -9.21 -32.16 2.71
N ASP A 180 -8.90 -33.33 3.28
CA ASP A 180 -9.13 -34.64 2.65
C ASP A 180 -10.55 -34.85 2.14
N LYS A 181 -11.53 -34.28 2.83
CA LYS A 181 -12.95 -34.43 2.48
C LYS A 181 -13.47 -33.33 1.59
N MET A 182 -12.72 -32.23 1.47
CA MET A 182 -13.17 -31.01 0.85
C MET A 182 -12.61 -30.81 -0.56
N VAL A 183 -11.48 -31.46 -0.89
CA VAL A 183 -10.80 -31.27 -2.17
C VAL A 183 -11.07 -32.42 -3.15
N ASP A 184 -11.13 -32.08 -4.43
CA ASP A 184 -11.27 -32.95 -5.59
C ASP A 184 -10.60 -32.31 -6.81
N ASP A 185 -10.74 -32.91 -7.97
CA ASP A 185 -10.16 -32.44 -9.25
C ASP A 185 -10.77 -31.13 -9.76
N SER A 186 -11.95 -30.73 -9.26
CA SER A 186 -12.58 -29.43 -9.56
C SER A 186 -12.13 -28.31 -8.61
N THR A 187 -11.27 -28.60 -7.64
CA THR A 187 -10.88 -27.70 -6.57
C THR A 187 -9.54 -27.04 -6.85
N LEU A 188 -9.46 -25.73 -6.61
CA LEU A 188 -8.23 -24.98 -6.42
C LEU A 188 -7.96 -24.84 -4.90
N LEU A 189 -6.89 -25.42 -4.41
CA LEU A 189 -6.43 -25.23 -3.04
C LEU A 189 -5.39 -24.11 -3.01
N ILE A 190 -5.70 -23.02 -2.29
CA ILE A 190 -4.82 -21.87 -2.09
C ILE A 190 -4.27 -21.91 -0.67
N ILE A 191 -2.98 -22.17 -0.51
CA ILE A 191 -2.30 -22.17 0.79
C ILE A 191 -1.69 -20.80 1.00
N ILE A 192 -2.09 -20.12 2.09
CA ILE A 192 -1.55 -18.82 2.49
C ILE A 192 -0.60 -19.04 3.67
N THR A 193 0.66 -18.75 3.46
CA THR A 193 1.70 -18.96 4.48
C THR A 193 2.80 -17.93 4.34
N GLU A 194 3.42 -17.55 5.45
CA GLU A 194 4.51 -16.58 5.40
C GLU A 194 5.76 -17.17 4.75
N THR A 195 6.19 -18.36 5.21
CA THR A 195 7.47 -18.98 4.80
C THR A 195 7.30 -20.29 4.05
N GLY A 196 6.11 -20.89 4.09
CA GLY A 196 5.88 -22.25 3.58
C GLY A 196 6.53 -23.38 4.39
N ARG A 197 7.25 -23.06 5.46
CA ARG A 197 8.02 -24.01 6.28
C ARG A 197 7.19 -24.71 7.34
N PHE A 198 6.10 -25.32 6.99
CA PHE A 198 5.28 -26.03 7.96
C PHE A 198 5.19 -27.51 7.57
N HIS A 199 5.68 -28.42 8.40
CA HIS A 199 5.63 -29.87 8.12
C HIS A 199 4.22 -30.39 7.83
N SER A 200 3.19 -29.75 8.40
CA SER A 200 1.81 -30.11 8.11
C SER A 200 1.36 -29.78 6.68
N PHE A 201 2.03 -28.87 5.97
CA PHE A 201 1.70 -28.61 4.55
C PHE A 201 2.03 -29.81 3.66
N GLU A 202 3.02 -30.62 4.01
CA GLU A 202 3.34 -31.85 3.28
C GLU A 202 2.14 -32.79 3.23
N ARG A 203 1.42 -32.96 4.34
CA ARG A 203 0.22 -33.82 4.42
C ARG A 203 -0.94 -33.20 3.63
N VAL A 204 -1.20 -31.90 3.81
CA VAL A 204 -2.24 -31.17 3.08
C VAL A 204 -1.98 -31.27 1.58
N TYR A 205 -0.74 -31.03 1.16
CA TYR A 205 -0.32 -31.12 -0.23
C TYR A 205 -0.48 -32.54 -0.80
N ALA A 206 0.10 -33.58 -0.14
CA ALA A 206 0.03 -34.97 -0.58
C ALA A 206 -1.44 -35.40 -0.72
N SER A 207 -2.28 -35.07 0.25
CA SER A 207 -3.69 -35.37 0.21
C SER A 207 -4.40 -34.70 -0.97
N ALA A 208 -4.19 -33.40 -1.17
CA ALA A 208 -4.79 -32.65 -2.27
C ALA A 208 -4.36 -33.21 -3.64
N LYS A 209 -3.06 -33.47 -3.81
CA LYS A 209 -2.52 -34.03 -5.07
C LYS A 209 -3.03 -35.44 -5.36
N SER A 210 -3.20 -36.30 -4.35
CA SER A 210 -3.76 -37.64 -4.55
C SER A 210 -5.20 -37.64 -5.08
N ARG A 211 -5.90 -36.51 -4.94
CA ARG A 211 -7.28 -36.29 -5.42
C ARG A 211 -7.37 -35.45 -6.72
N GLY A 212 -6.23 -35.17 -7.34
CA GLY A 212 -6.17 -34.38 -8.58
C GLY A 212 -6.37 -32.87 -8.40
N CYS A 213 -6.38 -32.38 -7.15
CA CYS A 213 -6.55 -30.97 -6.83
C CYS A 213 -5.37 -30.13 -7.33
N GLU A 214 -5.63 -28.97 -7.93
CA GLU A 214 -4.60 -27.99 -8.20
C GLU A 214 -4.24 -27.25 -6.89
N VAL A 215 -2.94 -27.20 -6.56
CA VAL A 215 -2.46 -26.58 -5.31
C VAL A 215 -1.55 -25.41 -5.64
N VAL A 216 -1.92 -24.24 -5.17
CA VAL A 216 -1.09 -23.05 -5.27
C VAL A 216 -0.75 -22.52 -3.88
N MET A 217 0.40 -21.84 -3.76
CA MET A 217 0.86 -21.29 -2.50
C MET A 217 1.13 -19.80 -2.67
N ILE A 218 0.61 -18.98 -1.75
CA ILE A 218 0.92 -17.56 -1.64
C ILE A 218 1.86 -17.40 -0.46
N VAL A 219 3.10 -16.93 -0.72
CA VAL A 219 4.15 -16.78 0.29
C VAL A 219 4.71 -15.37 0.30
N GLU A 220 5.13 -14.91 1.45
CA GLU A 220 5.85 -13.65 1.58
C GLU A 220 7.36 -13.88 1.53
N GLU A 221 7.87 -14.84 2.32
CA GLU A 221 9.29 -15.20 2.34
C GLU A 221 9.51 -16.48 1.52
N TYR A 222 10.35 -16.37 0.48
CA TYR A 222 10.62 -17.48 -0.42
C TYR A 222 11.70 -18.42 0.12
N HIS A 223 11.44 -19.73 0.02
CA HIS A 223 12.44 -20.77 0.26
C HIS A 223 12.47 -21.76 -0.91
N THR A 224 13.66 -22.07 -1.38
CA THR A 224 13.88 -22.93 -2.56
C THR A 224 13.30 -24.36 -2.42
N GLU A 225 13.18 -24.85 -1.18
CA GLU A 225 12.62 -26.18 -0.87
C GLU A 225 11.12 -26.33 -1.23
N LEU A 226 10.42 -25.20 -1.48
CA LEU A 226 8.98 -25.22 -1.82
C LEU A 226 8.70 -25.51 -3.30
N MET A 227 9.68 -25.36 -4.20
CA MET A 227 9.45 -25.41 -5.65
C MET A 227 8.91 -26.73 -6.17
N GLU A 228 9.23 -27.84 -5.48
CA GLU A 228 8.86 -29.19 -5.94
C GLU A 228 7.47 -29.64 -5.46
N GLN A 229 6.83 -28.87 -4.57
CA GLN A 229 5.64 -29.31 -3.85
C GLN A 229 4.33 -28.65 -4.31
N CYS A 230 4.36 -27.60 -5.11
CA CYS A 230 3.15 -26.87 -5.54
C CYS A 230 3.09 -26.72 -7.06
N ASP A 231 1.88 -26.63 -7.61
CA ASP A 231 1.70 -26.35 -9.03
C ASP A 231 2.08 -24.90 -9.38
N ARG A 232 1.97 -23.98 -8.40
CA ARG A 232 2.40 -22.60 -8.53
C ARG A 232 2.69 -21.96 -7.17
N ILE A 233 3.73 -21.13 -7.12
CA ILE A 233 4.05 -20.29 -5.96
C ILE A 233 3.92 -18.82 -6.37
N PHE A 234 3.13 -18.07 -5.61
CA PHE A 234 3.00 -16.60 -5.68
C PHE A 234 3.87 -16.00 -4.58
N TRP A 235 5.04 -15.56 -4.98
CA TRP A 235 6.00 -14.95 -4.07
C TRP A 235 5.82 -13.44 -4.03
N LEU A 236 5.45 -12.89 -2.87
CA LEU A 236 5.03 -11.50 -2.73
C LEU A 236 6.17 -10.53 -2.42
N SER A 237 7.25 -10.98 -1.77
CA SER A 237 8.29 -10.05 -1.33
C SER A 237 9.69 -10.64 -1.42
N THR A 238 10.64 -9.86 -1.91
CA THR A 238 12.07 -10.17 -1.88
C THR A 238 12.70 -9.84 -0.52
N GLU A 239 11.99 -9.10 0.33
CA GLU A 239 12.47 -8.68 1.65
C GLU A 239 11.79 -9.48 2.75
N SER A 240 12.60 -10.08 3.61
CA SER A 240 12.12 -10.82 4.78
C SER A 240 11.80 -9.87 5.92
N GLN A 241 10.78 -10.21 6.69
CA GLN A 241 10.51 -9.53 7.95
C GLN A 241 11.60 -9.87 8.99
N PRO A 242 11.80 -9.02 10.04
CA PRO A 242 12.84 -9.26 11.04
C PRO A 242 12.81 -10.67 11.60
N ALA A 243 13.95 -11.36 11.58
CA ALA A 243 14.06 -12.78 11.98
C ALA A 243 13.77 -13.02 13.47
N ASN A 244 13.83 -11.98 14.31
CA ASN A 244 13.50 -12.05 15.73
C ASN A 244 12.00 -12.04 16.02
N LEU A 245 11.15 -11.77 15.01
CA LEU A 245 9.71 -11.83 15.16
C LEU A 245 9.20 -13.26 15.11
N LYS A 246 8.30 -13.59 16.03
CA LYS A 246 7.58 -14.87 15.99
C LYS A 246 6.54 -14.85 14.87
N ALA A 247 6.11 -16.01 14.39
CA ALA A 247 5.19 -16.14 13.26
C ALA A 247 3.89 -15.33 13.44
N TYR A 248 3.39 -15.21 14.67
CA TYR A 248 2.18 -14.44 14.97
C TYR A 248 2.41 -12.91 15.12
N GLU A 249 3.67 -12.49 15.26
CA GLU A 249 4.07 -11.07 15.34
C GLU A 249 4.36 -10.46 13.97
N LYS A 250 4.61 -11.32 12.98
CA LYS A 250 4.86 -10.89 11.61
C LYS A 250 3.60 -10.37 10.95
N SER A 251 3.75 -9.30 10.18
CA SER A 251 2.65 -8.67 9.43
C SER A 251 2.11 -9.58 8.32
N ARG A 252 0.85 -9.38 7.97
CA ARG A 252 0.18 -10.00 6.82
C ARG A 252 -0.33 -8.96 5.82
N THR A 253 0.14 -7.73 5.91
CA THR A 253 -0.34 -6.60 5.10
C THR A 253 -0.21 -6.89 3.60
N LEU A 254 0.89 -7.48 3.14
CA LEU A 254 1.10 -7.77 1.73
C LEU A 254 0.10 -8.81 1.20
N PHE A 255 -0.28 -9.80 2.01
CA PHE A 255 -1.31 -10.76 1.63
C PHE A 255 -2.66 -10.04 1.41
N PHE A 256 -3.05 -9.14 2.32
CA PHE A 256 -4.30 -8.40 2.17
C PHE A 256 -4.31 -7.54 0.90
N ILE A 257 -3.20 -6.87 0.58
CA ILE A 257 -3.07 -6.07 -0.64
C ILE A 257 -3.21 -6.98 -1.87
N PHE A 258 -2.46 -8.06 -1.94
CA PHE A 258 -2.50 -8.99 -3.08
C PHE A 258 -3.88 -9.62 -3.27
N LEU A 259 -4.51 -10.09 -2.18
CA LEU A 259 -5.85 -10.67 -2.23
C LEU A 259 -6.91 -9.65 -2.65
N GLU A 260 -6.77 -8.39 -2.22
CA GLU A 260 -7.68 -7.32 -2.64
C GLU A 260 -7.53 -7.01 -4.13
N GLU A 261 -6.32 -7.02 -4.70
CA GLU A 261 -6.11 -6.88 -6.15
C GLU A 261 -6.83 -7.97 -6.94
N ILE A 262 -6.82 -9.22 -6.44
CA ILE A 262 -7.60 -10.31 -7.06
C ILE A 262 -9.10 -10.00 -7.01
N ILE A 263 -9.62 -9.54 -5.87
CA ILE A 263 -11.04 -9.15 -5.72
C ILE A 263 -11.40 -8.02 -6.70
N GLN A 264 -10.55 -6.99 -6.78
CA GLN A 264 -10.79 -5.88 -7.71
C GLN A 264 -10.82 -6.35 -9.16
N ARG A 265 -10.00 -7.33 -9.52
CA ARG A 265 -9.99 -7.92 -10.85
C ARG A 265 -11.32 -8.61 -11.19
N PHE A 266 -11.95 -9.30 -10.23
CA PHE A 266 -13.30 -9.88 -10.39
C PHE A 266 -14.37 -8.80 -10.51
N LEU A 267 -14.34 -7.77 -9.66
CA LEU A 267 -15.31 -6.68 -9.66
C LEU A 267 -15.29 -5.83 -10.94
N MET A 268 -14.14 -5.75 -11.62
CA MET A 268 -14.02 -5.04 -12.89
C MET A 268 -14.71 -5.77 -14.03
N GLN A 269 -14.65 -7.11 -14.06
CA GLN A 269 -15.30 -7.89 -15.11
C GLN A 269 -16.84 -7.83 -15.05
N ASP A 270 -17.42 -7.82 -13.86
CA ASP A 270 -18.88 -7.70 -13.71
C ASP A 270 -19.43 -6.37 -14.23
N LYS A 271 -18.60 -5.33 -14.32
CA LYS A 271 -18.99 -4.02 -14.86
C LYS A 271 -18.92 -3.95 -16.38
N ASP A 272 -18.05 -4.74 -17.00
CA ASP A 272 -17.92 -4.79 -18.48
C ASP A 272 -18.98 -5.67 -19.15
N PHE A 273 -19.68 -6.50 -18.38
CA PHE A 273 -20.84 -7.31 -18.83
C PHE A 273 -22.04 -7.08 -17.90
N PRO A 274 -22.79 -5.97 -18.05
CA PRO A 274 -24.03 -5.82 -17.30
C PRO A 274 -24.99 -6.94 -17.72
N VAL A 275 -25.33 -7.82 -16.76
CA VAL A 275 -26.38 -8.81 -16.91
C VAL A 275 -27.66 -8.08 -17.31
N GLN A 276 -28.20 -8.32 -18.52
CA GLN A 276 -29.47 -7.79 -18.90
C GLN A 276 -30.53 -8.36 -17.96
N PRO A 277 -31.37 -7.53 -17.33
CA PRO A 277 -32.44 -8.03 -16.49
C PRO A 277 -33.43 -8.82 -17.37
N GLN A 278 -33.70 -10.06 -16.95
CA GLN A 278 -34.75 -10.89 -17.51
C GLN A 278 -36.13 -10.36 -17.11
#